data_c2b43dd40280ea26ba2eee8b9aaed1d5
#
_entry.id   c2b43dd40280ea26ba2eee8b9aaed1d5
#
_cell.length_a   1.000
_cell.length_b   1.000
_cell.length_c   1.000
_cell.angle_alpha   90.00
_cell.angle_beta   90.00
_cell.angle_gamma   90.00
#
_symmetry.space_group_name_H-M   'P 1'
#
loop_
_entity.id
_entity.type
_entity.pdbx_description
1 polymer ?
#
loop_
_entity_poly.entity_id
_entity_poly.type
_entity_poly.pdbx_seq_one_letter_code
_entity_poly.pdbx_strand_id
1 'polypeptide(L)'
;MKYVDEYRSGETAKGIAARIREEADPKREYRFMEFCGGHTHVLSRWGLGDILPESIRMIHGPGCPVCVMPIGRIDMAMNLALNEHVILCTYADAMRVPASKGRSLFKCRAEGGDVRMIYSPMDAVKIARENPDRQVVFFAIGFETTTPPTAAAILAAKRLGLKNFSVFCCHVLTPAAMEHILLP
;
A
#
# COMPACT_ATOMS: atom_id res chain seq x y z
N MET A 1 22.67 11.83 0.85
CA MET A 1 21.62 12.38 -0.05
C MET A 1 20.49 12.90 0.82
N LYS A 2 20.13 14.17 0.67
CA LYS A 2 19.03 14.78 1.47
C LYS A 2 17.77 13.89 1.43
N TYR A 3 17.09 13.73 2.54
CA TYR A 3 15.90 12.85 2.73
C TYR A 3 16.17 11.33 2.58
N VAL A 4 17.41 10.89 2.47
CA VAL A 4 17.78 9.46 2.47
C VAL A 4 18.67 9.14 3.65
N ASP A 5 19.82 9.81 3.74
CA ASP A 5 20.82 9.53 4.79
C ASP A 5 20.35 10.05 6.15
N GLU A 6 19.60 11.15 6.16
CA GLU A 6 19.00 11.75 7.36
C GLU A 6 18.06 10.77 8.08
N TYR A 7 17.28 9.99 7.33
CA TYR A 7 16.37 8.97 7.89
C TYR A 7 17.06 7.64 8.23
N ARG A 8 18.38 7.55 8.05
CA ARG A 8 19.19 6.38 8.39
C ARG A 8 20.24 6.67 9.46
N SER A 9 20.18 7.83 10.08
CA SER A 9 21.11 8.25 11.12
C SER A 9 20.88 7.43 12.41
N GLY A 10 21.83 6.58 12.76
CA GLY A 10 21.82 5.85 14.02
C GLY A 10 21.92 6.75 15.25
N GLU A 11 22.57 7.91 15.13
CA GLU A 11 22.65 8.92 16.19
C GLU A 11 21.28 9.52 16.48
N THR A 12 20.56 9.92 15.42
CA THR A 12 19.18 10.42 15.56
C THR A 12 18.27 9.37 16.16
N ALA A 13 18.37 8.10 15.73
CA ALA A 13 17.58 7.01 16.27
C ALA A 13 17.83 6.80 17.77
N LYS A 14 19.11 6.84 18.21
CA LYS A 14 19.47 6.75 19.63
C LYS A 14 18.96 7.93 20.43
N GLY A 15 19.03 9.15 19.87
CA GLY A 15 18.48 10.36 20.51
C GLY A 15 16.97 10.28 20.71
N ILE A 16 16.23 9.81 19.69
CA ILE A 16 14.78 9.59 19.80
C ILE A 16 14.46 8.51 20.84
N ALA A 17 15.20 7.39 20.83
CA ALA A 17 15.00 6.31 21.80
C ALA A 17 15.28 6.77 23.25
N ALA A 18 16.29 7.64 23.46
CA ALA A 18 16.55 8.25 24.75
C ALA A 18 15.36 9.13 25.21
N ARG A 19 14.82 9.92 24.30
CA ARG A 19 13.64 10.76 24.60
C ARG A 19 12.41 9.91 24.93
N ILE A 20 12.18 8.84 24.18
CA ILE A 20 11.09 7.89 24.45
C ILE A 20 11.25 7.28 25.86
N ARG A 21 12.50 6.96 26.27
CA ARG A 21 12.77 6.39 27.59
C ARG A 21 12.50 7.37 28.72
N GLU A 22 12.72 8.67 28.50
CA GLU A 22 12.40 9.74 29.44
C GLU A 22 10.88 9.94 29.61
N GLU A 23 10.12 9.83 28.52
CA GLU A 23 8.68 10.12 28.50
C GLU A 23 7.80 8.90 28.80
N ALA A 24 8.28 7.69 28.56
CA ALA A 24 7.52 6.49 28.82
C ALA A 24 7.40 6.24 30.34
N ASP A 25 6.17 6.00 30.81
CA ASP A 25 5.94 5.58 32.20
C ASP A 25 6.47 4.13 32.37
N PRO A 26 7.50 3.91 33.23
CA PRO A 26 8.09 2.58 33.41
C PRO A 26 7.14 1.57 34.07
N LYS A 27 6.03 2.04 34.69
CA LYS A 27 5.00 1.19 35.29
C LYS A 27 3.93 0.76 34.30
N ARG A 28 3.93 1.31 33.08
CA ARG A 28 2.96 0.99 32.05
C ARG A 28 3.60 0.15 30.96
N GLU A 29 2.97 -0.95 30.58
CA GLU A 29 3.33 -1.72 29.39
C GLU A 29 2.67 -1.09 28.16
N TYR A 30 3.48 -0.79 27.14
CA TYR A 30 3.05 -0.27 25.86
C TYR A 30 3.23 -1.35 24.79
N ARG A 31 2.17 -1.66 24.08
CA ARG A 31 2.19 -2.62 22.97
C ARG A 31 1.76 -1.92 21.69
N PHE A 32 2.70 -1.74 20.77
CA PHE A 32 2.43 -1.11 19.48
C PHE A 32 2.42 -2.17 18.39
N MET A 33 1.26 -2.34 17.75
CA MET A 33 1.09 -3.24 16.62
C MET A 33 1.33 -2.48 15.33
N GLU A 34 2.27 -2.97 14.53
CA GLU A 34 2.55 -2.42 13.21
C GLU A 34 1.88 -3.28 12.12
N PHE A 35 1.39 -2.63 11.07
CA PHE A 35 0.61 -3.26 10.00
C PHE A 35 1.35 -3.31 8.66
N CYS A 36 2.68 -3.34 8.67
CA CYS A 36 3.45 -3.34 7.43
C CYS A 36 4.68 -4.24 7.50
N GLY A 37 4.79 -5.21 6.62
CA GLY A 37 5.98 -6.07 6.53
C GLY A 37 7.28 -5.30 6.29
N GLY A 38 7.21 -4.13 5.65
CA GLY A 38 8.33 -3.21 5.51
C GLY A 38 8.79 -2.64 6.85
N HIS A 39 7.86 -2.28 7.74
CA HIS A 39 8.17 -1.83 9.10
C HIS A 39 8.80 -2.95 9.92
N THR A 40 8.22 -4.16 9.90
CA THR A 40 8.80 -5.34 10.54
C THR A 40 10.24 -5.58 10.11
N HIS A 41 10.48 -5.51 8.80
CA HIS A 41 11.82 -5.68 8.25
C HIS A 41 12.80 -4.61 8.76
N VAL A 42 12.40 -3.33 8.82
CA VAL A 42 13.23 -2.23 9.32
C VAL A 42 13.50 -2.38 10.81
N LEU A 43 12.47 -2.69 11.60
CA LEU A 43 12.60 -2.91 13.05
C LEU A 43 13.63 -4.02 13.34
N SER A 44 13.52 -5.15 12.67
CA SER A 44 14.42 -6.30 12.84
C SER A 44 15.82 -6.01 12.29
N ARG A 45 15.92 -5.44 11.08
CA ARG A 45 17.21 -5.17 10.42
C ARG A 45 18.10 -4.22 11.21
N TRP A 46 17.53 -3.25 11.87
CA TRP A 46 18.27 -2.21 12.59
C TRP A 46 18.25 -2.40 14.12
N GLY A 47 17.66 -3.50 14.61
CA GLY A 47 17.57 -3.77 16.04
C GLY A 47 16.84 -2.67 16.81
N LEU A 48 15.81 -2.06 16.22
CA LEU A 48 15.13 -0.92 16.85
C LEU A 48 14.43 -1.32 18.15
N GLY A 49 13.99 -2.57 18.26
CA GLY A 49 13.42 -3.10 19.50
C GLY A 49 14.39 -3.07 20.67
N ASP A 50 15.69 -3.28 20.42
CA ASP A 50 16.72 -3.39 21.45
C ASP A 50 17.12 -2.03 22.06
N ILE A 51 16.84 -0.93 21.34
CA ILE A 51 17.12 0.43 21.82
C ILE A 51 15.93 1.09 22.51
N LEU A 52 14.73 0.49 22.44
CA LEU A 52 13.54 0.94 23.16
C LEU A 52 13.57 0.52 24.64
N PRO A 53 12.85 1.22 25.54
CA PRO A 53 12.70 0.78 26.92
C PRO A 53 11.92 -0.54 27.01
N GLU A 54 12.21 -1.37 28.02
CA GLU A 54 11.57 -2.68 28.22
C GLU A 54 10.04 -2.61 28.35
N SER A 55 9.53 -1.47 28.79
CA SER A 55 8.09 -1.21 28.86
C SER A 55 7.40 -1.08 27.48
N ILE A 56 8.18 -0.99 26.39
CA ILE A 56 7.65 -0.84 25.04
C ILE A 56 7.93 -2.10 24.21
N ARG A 57 6.87 -2.73 23.73
CA ARG A 57 6.94 -3.89 22.84
C ARG A 57 6.33 -3.58 21.48
N MET A 58 7.11 -3.84 20.44
CA MET A 58 6.61 -3.84 19.07
C MET A 58 5.99 -5.21 18.76
N ILE A 59 4.73 -5.22 18.30
CA ILE A 59 3.98 -6.42 17.95
C ILE A 59 3.76 -6.43 16.45
N HIS A 60 3.96 -7.58 15.81
CA HIS A 60 3.66 -7.75 14.40
C HIS A 60 2.15 -7.89 14.19
N GLY A 61 1.60 -7.05 13.34
CA GLY A 61 0.21 -7.10 12.93
C GLY A 61 -0.01 -7.99 11.69
N PRO A 62 -1.22 -7.94 11.11
CA PRO A 62 -1.61 -8.82 10.00
C PRO A 62 -0.90 -8.52 8.68
N GLY A 63 -0.16 -7.42 8.59
CA GLY A 63 0.50 -6.96 7.37
C GLY A 63 -0.20 -5.77 6.70
N CYS A 64 0.40 -5.22 5.66
CA CYS A 64 -0.18 -4.12 4.88
C CYS A 64 -0.98 -4.67 3.67
N PRO A 65 -1.84 -3.84 3.03
CA PRO A 65 -2.61 -4.27 1.85
C PRO A 65 -1.78 -4.90 0.74
N VAL A 66 -0.59 -4.36 0.50
CA VAL A 66 0.35 -4.91 -0.49
C VAL A 66 0.97 -6.23 -0.01
N CYS A 67 1.32 -6.33 1.29
CA CYS A 67 1.99 -7.50 1.86
C CYS A 67 1.08 -8.73 1.95
N VAL A 68 -0.22 -8.53 2.12
CA VAL A 68 -1.21 -9.61 2.29
C VAL A 68 -1.99 -9.94 1.03
N MET A 69 -1.75 -9.20 -0.06
CA MET A 69 -2.48 -9.40 -1.30
C MET A 69 -2.16 -10.77 -1.90
N PRO A 70 -3.18 -11.59 -2.21
CA PRO A 70 -2.96 -12.84 -2.91
C PRO A 70 -2.29 -12.59 -4.27
N ILE A 71 -1.23 -13.36 -4.57
CA ILE A 71 -0.46 -13.22 -5.81
C ILE A 71 -1.34 -13.29 -7.07
N GLY A 72 -2.40 -14.10 -7.04
CA GLY A 72 -3.37 -14.21 -8.12
C GLY A 72 -4.09 -12.90 -8.45
N ARG A 73 -4.18 -11.94 -7.51
CA ARG A 73 -4.74 -10.61 -7.81
C ARG A 73 -3.79 -9.78 -8.67
N ILE A 74 -2.50 -9.91 -8.45
CA ILE A 74 -1.48 -9.27 -9.31
C ILE A 74 -1.53 -9.90 -10.70
N ASP A 75 -1.61 -11.25 -10.78
CA ASP A 75 -1.71 -11.96 -12.06
C ASP A 75 -2.97 -11.54 -12.85
N MET A 76 -4.12 -11.39 -12.17
CA MET A 76 -5.35 -10.87 -12.79
C MET A 76 -5.16 -9.44 -13.32
N ALA A 77 -4.52 -8.55 -12.53
CA ALA A 77 -4.24 -7.19 -12.96
C ALA A 77 -3.31 -7.16 -14.19
N MET A 78 -2.31 -8.04 -14.24
CA MET A 78 -1.43 -8.18 -15.40
C MET A 78 -2.19 -8.68 -16.64
N ASN A 79 -3.07 -9.66 -16.47
CA ASN A 79 -3.89 -10.16 -17.58
C ASN A 79 -4.83 -9.08 -18.13
N LEU A 80 -5.38 -8.23 -17.26
CA LEU A 80 -6.15 -7.05 -17.69
C LEU A 80 -5.29 -6.07 -18.49
N ALA A 81 -4.07 -5.76 -18.01
CA ALA A 81 -3.18 -4.80 -18.65
C ALA A 81 -2.64 -5.27 -20.01
N LEU A 82 -2.54 -6.59 -20.23
CA LEU A 82 -2.11 -7.17 -21.50
C LEU A 82 -3.21 -7.17 -22.56
N ASN A 83 -4.45 -6.89 -22.18
CA ASN A 83 -5.53 -6.69 -23.14
C ASN A 83 -5.41 -5.29 -23.76
N GLU A 84 -5.26 -5.20 -25.06
CA GLU A 84 -5.06 -3.93 -25.79
C GLU A 84 -6.19 -2.91 -25.62
N HIS A 85 -7.39 -3.37 -25.28
CA HIS A 85 -8.53 -2.48 -24.98
C HIS A 85 -8.58 -1.95 -23.55
N VAL A 86 -7.63 -2.35 -22.69
CA VAL A 86 -7.60 -1.96 -21.28
C VAL A 86 -6.41 -1.06 -20.99
N ILE A 87 -6.64 -0.01 -20.22
CA ILE A 87 -5.62 0.80 -19.56
C ILE A 87 -5.70 0.47 -18.07
N LEU A 88 -4.66 -0.11 -17.50
CA LEU A 88 -4.58 -0.38 -16.07
C LEU A 88 -3.89 0.77 -15.36
N CYS A 89 -4.57 1.42 -14.43
CA CYS A 89 -4.02 2.48 -13.60
C CYS A 89 -3.73 1.94 -12.19
N THR A 90 -2.58 2.26 -11.61
CA THR A 90 -2.24 1.87 -10.24
C THR A 90 -1.22 2.81 -9.61
N TYR A 91 -1.02 2.71 -8.30
CA TYR A 91 0.02 3.42 -7.59
C TYR A 91 1.41 2.83 -7.85
N ALA A 92 2.46 3.64 -7.67
CA ALA A 92 3.84 3.28 -8.02
C ALA A 92 4.39 2.08 -7.24
N ASP A 93 4.01 1.93 -5.97
CA ASP A 93 4.41 0.82 -5.10
C ASP A 93 3.87 -0.52 -5.59
N ALA A 94 2.62 -0.55 -6.07
CA ALA A 94 2.01 -1.75 -6.63
C ALA A 94 2.71 -2.27 -7.90
N MET A 95 3.36 -1.41 -8.66
CA MET A 95 4.02 -1.80 -9.91
C MET A 95 5.17 -2.80 -9.72
N ARG A 96 5.80 -2.80 -8.54
CA ARG A 96 6.96 -3.64 -8.22
C ARG A 96 6.60 -4.90 -7.45
N VAL A 97 5.34 -5.04 -7.03
CA VAL A 97 4.89 -6.22 -6.28
C VAL A 97 5.10 -7.48 -7.15
N PRO A 98 5.73 -8.53 -6.58
CA PRO A 98 5.95 -9.76 -7.31
C PRO A 98 4.63 -10.46 -7.67
N ALA A 99 4.54 -10.88 -8.92
CA ALA A 99 3.51 -11.77 -9.46
C ALA A 99 4.07 -13.17 -9.65
N SER A 100 3.25 -14.09 -10.13
CA SER A 100 3.68 -15.45 -10.47
C SER A 100 4.86 -15.43 -11.46
N LYS A 101 5.74 -16.43 -11.34
CA LYS A 101 6.92 -16.61 -12.20
C LYS A 101 7.89 -15.40 -12.21
N GLY A 102 7.98 -14.68 -11.09
CA GLY A 102 8.86 -13.53 -10.96
C GLY A 102 8.51 -12.33 -11.85
N ARG A 103 7.26 -12.27 -12.33
CA ARG A 103 6.70 -11.12 -13.06
C ARG A 103 6.29 -9.99 -12.11
N SER A 104 5.89 -8.87 -12.66
CA SER A 104 5.32 -7.72 -11.95
C SER A 104 4.59 -6.83 -12.95
N LEU A 105 3.78 -5.89 -12.49
CA LEU A 105 3.15 -4.90 -13.37
C LEU A 105 4.19 -4.04 -14.11
N PHE A 106 5.35 -3.81 -13.50
CA PHE A 106 6.46 -3.12 -14.16
C PHE A 106 7.00 -3.91 -15.37
N LYS A 107 7.19 -5.24 -15.20
CA LYS A 107 7.60 -6.13 -16.32
C LYS A 107 6.48 -6.26 -17.34
N CYS A 108 5.23 -6.36 -16.91
CA CYS A 108 4.05 -6.39 -17.78
C CYS A 108 4.02 -5.16 -18.72
N ARG A 109 4.34 -3.98 -18.20
CA ARG A 109 4.48 -2.78 -19.02
C ARG A 109 5.57 -2.90 -20.07
N ALA A 110 6.71 -3.50 -19.73
CA ALA A 110 7.79 -3.76 -20.68
C ALA A 110 7.42 -4.78 -21.75
N GLU A 111 6.47 -5.67 -21.47
CA GLU A 111 5.91 -6.67 -22.37
C GLU A 111 4.78 -6.11 -23.27
N GLY A 112 4.49 -4.80 -23.19
CA GLY A 112 3.47 -4.13 -24.01
C GLY A 112 2.14 -3.87 -23.31
N GLY A 113 1.97 -4.27 -22.05
CA GLY A 113 0.78 -3.95 -21.26
C GLY A 113 0.67 -2.44 -20.99
N ASP A 114 -0.53 -1.85 -21.15
CA ASP A 114 -0.75 -0.44 -20.85
C ASP A 114 -1.00 -0.25 -19.35
N VAL A 115 0.09 -0.19 -18.59
CA VAL A 115 0.08 0.07 -17.14
C VAL A 115 0.52 1.50 -16.88
N ARG A 116 -0.35 2.31 -16.31
CA ARG A 116 -0.11 3.72 -16.00
C ARG A 116 -0.01 3.95 -14.50
N MET A 117 1.10 4.56 -14.09
CA MET A 117 1.30 5.00 -12.72
C MET A 117 0.51 6.29 -12.49
N ILE A 118 -0.26 6.32 -11.39
CA ILE A 118 -1.05 7.47 -10.99
C ILE A 118 -0.75 7.85 -9.54
N TYR A 119 -1.05 9.09 -9.18
CA TYR A 119 -0.89 9.63 -7.82
C TYR A 119 -2.24 9.81 -7.12
N SER A 120 -3.33 9.83 -7.89
CA SER A 120 -4.69 9.96 -7.38
C SER A 120 -5.64 9.09 -8.19
N PRO A 121 -6.70 8.50 -7.58
CA PRO A 121 -7.75 7.81 -8.34
C PRO A 121 -8.45 8.72 -9.36
N MET A 122 -8.44 10.04 -9.14
CA MET A 122 -8.97 11.02 -10.08
C MET A 122 -8.16 11.10 -11.39
N ASP A 123 -6.87 10.74 -11.37
CA ASP A 123 -6.06 10.64 -12.58
C ASP A 123 -6.60 9.54 -13.49
N ALA A 124 -7.04 8.40 -12.92
CA ALA A 124 -7.64 7.32 -13.70
C ALA A 124 -8.99 7.75 -14.31
N VAL A 125 -9.79 8.56 -13.61
CA VAL A 125 -11.03 9.15 -14.16
C VAL A 125 -10.72 10.10 -15.33
N LYS A 126 -9.67 10.92 -15.19
CA LYS A 126 -9.19 11.79 -16.27
C LYS A 126 -8.76 10.96 -17.49
N ILE A 127 -7.97 9.91 -17.25
CA ILE A 127 -7.52 8.99 -18.33
C ILE A 127 -8.72 8.35 -19.01
N ALA A 128 -9.77 7.93 -18.29
CA ALA A 128 -10.97 7.36 -18.87
C ALA A 128 -11.71 8.35 -19.78
N ARG A 129 -11.80 9.61 -19.36
CA ARG A 129 -12.39 10.66 -20.17
C ARG A 129 -11.62 10.94 -21.47
N GLU A 130 -10.29 10.85 -21.42
CA GLU A 130 -9.39 11.08 -22.55
C GLU A 130 -9.28 9.88 -23.50
N ASN A 131 -9.76 8.70 -23.10
CA ASN A 131 -9.69 7.46 -23.87
C ASN A 131 -11.07 6.77 -23.92
N PRO A 132 -12.08 7.37 -24.57
CA PRO A 132 -13.46 6.89 -24.53
C PRO A 132 -13.64 5.49 -25.14
N ASP A 133 -12.77 5.08 -26.06
CA ASP A 133 -12.84 3.81 -26.78
C ASP A 133 -12.13 2.66 -26.04
N ARG A 134 -11.51 2.93 -24.89
CA ARG A 134 -10.78 1.95 -24.10
C ARG A 134 -11.33 1.86 -22.68
N GLN A 135 -11.30 0.67 -22.11
CA GLN A 135 -11.65 0.47 -20.70
C GLN A 135 -10.49 0.93 -19.80
N VAL A 136 -10.78 1.70 -18.78
CA VAL A 136 -9.81 2.13 -17.78
C VAL A 136 -10.15 1.46 -16.46
N VAL A 137 -9.20 0.67 -15.97
CA VAL A 137 -9.33 -0.08 -14.73
C VAL A 137 -8.37 0.49 -13.70
N PHE A 138 -8.89 1.01 -12.60
CA PHE A 138 -8.08 1.40 -11.47
C PHE A 138 -7.86 0.21 -10.53
N PHE A 139 -6.63 -0.29 -10.46
CA PHE A 139 -6.22 -1.31 -9.51
C PHE A 139 -6.00 -0.65 -8.15
N ALA A 140 -7.01 -0.73 -7.29
CA ALA A 140 -7.09 -0.02 -6.02
C ALA A 140 -6.62 -0.91 -4.87
N ILE A 141 -5.49 -0.54 -4.29
CA ILE A 141 -4.87 -1.23 -3.15
C ILE A 141 -4.72 -0.22 -2.02
N GLY A 142 -5.04 -0.60 -0.80
CA GLY A 142 -4.85 0.26 0.36
C GLY A 142 -5.71 -0.12 1.55
N PHE A 143 -5.55 0.64 2.61
CA PHE A 143 -6.39 0.62 3.80
C PHE A 143 -7.59 1.56 3.67
N GLU A 144 -8.31 1.77 4.76
CA GLU A 144 -9.44 2.69 4.86
C GLU A 144 -9.09 4.12 4.44
N THR A 145 -7.86 4.56 4.63
CA THR A 145 -7.39 5.90 4.24
C THR A 145 -7.45 6.14 2.73
N THR A 146 -7.35 5.09 1.92
CA THR A 146 -7.39 5.14 0.45
C THR A 146 -8.76 4.79 -0.14
N THR A 147 -9.67 4.26 0.67
CA THR A 147 -11.04 3.90 0.23
C THR A 147 -11.90 5.13 -0.13
N PRO A 148 -11.93 6.22 0.68
CA PRO A 148 -12.72 7.40 0.34
C PRO A 148 -12.32 8.06 -0.99
N PRO A 149 -11.03 8.27 -1.30
CA PRO A 149 -10.63 8.76 -2.62
C PRO A 149 -11.07 7.86 -3.78
N THR A 150 -11.04 6.53 -3.59
CA THR A 150 -11.53 5.57 -4.58
C THR A 150 -13.04 5.71 -4.79
N ALA A 151 -13.82 5.82 -3.70
CA ALA A 151 -15.26 6.04 -3.78
C ALA A 151 -15.59 7.39 -4.47
N ALA A 152 -14.84 8.44 -4.14
CA ALA A 152 -15.00 9.74 -4.79
C ALA A 152 -14.74 9.67 -6.30
N ALA A 153 -13.74 8.90 -6.74
CA ALA A 153 -13.45 8.68 -8.16
C ALA A 153 -14.61 7.95 -8.87
N ILE A 154 -15.19 6.92 -8.25
CA ILE A 154 -16.38 6.21 -8.78
C ILE A 154 -17.56 7.17 -8.94
N LEU A 155 -17.83 8.00 -7.92
CA LEU A 155 -18.91 8.98 -7.96
C LEU A 155 -18.65 10.05 -9.03
N ALA A 156 -17.40 10.49 -9.19
CA ALA A 156 -17.02 11.44 -10.23
C ALA A 156 -17.22 10.85 -11.65
N ALA A 157 -16.76 9.62 -11.87
CA ALA A 157 -16.98 8.91 -13.13
C ALA A 157 -18.46 8.77 -13.46
N LYS A 158 -19.28 8.42 -12.46
CA LYS A 158 -20.75 8.35 -12.61
C LYS A 158 -21.35 9.71 -12.99
N ARG A 159 -20.96 10.79 -12.31
CA ARG A 159 -21.44 12.15 -12.61
C ARG A 159 -21.05 12.62 -14.02
N LEU A 160 -19.88 12.20 -14.48
CA LEU A 160 -19.39 12.50 -15.84
C LEU A 160 -19.99 11.57 -16.91
N GLY A 161 -20.82 10.61 -16.54
CA GLY A 161 -21.44 9.66 -17.45
C GLY A 161 -20.48 8.66 -18.09
N LEU A 162 -19.26 8.49 -17.53
CA LEU A 162 -18.25 7.58 -18.07
C LEU A 162 -18.72 6.13 -17.94
N LYS A 163 -18.67 5.38 -19.04
CA LYS A 163 -19.03 3.96 -19.10
C LYS A 163 -17.81 3.03 -19.17
N ASN A 164 -16.64 3.62 -19.33
CA ASN A 164 -15.37 2.95 -19.53
C ASN A 164 -14.43 3.04 -18.31
N PHE A 165 -14.93 3.41 -17.13
CA PHE A 165 -14.16 3.44 -15.90
C PHE A 165 -14.66 2.35 -14.93
N SER A 166 -13.73 1.57 -14.39
CA SER A 166 -14.01 0.57 -13.36
C SER A 166 -12.88 0.48 -12.34
N VAL A 167 -13.18 -0.13 -11.19
CA VAL A 167 -12.21 -0.31 -10.11
C VAL A 167 -12.04 -1.81 -9.84
N PHE A 168 -10.81 -2.29 -9.96
CA PHE A 168 -10.42 -3.59 -9.44
C PHE A 168 -10.01 -3.40 -7.97
N CYS A 169 -10.98 -3.56 -7.06
CA CYS A 169 -10.83 -3.25 -5.66
C CYS A 169 -10.12 -4.37 -4.89
N CYS A 170 -8.99 -4.03 -4.29
CA CYS A 170 -8.21 -4.86 -3.39
C CYS A 170 -7.89 -4.10 -2.09
N HIS A 171 -8.82 -3.26 -1.64
CA HIS A 171 -8.73 -2.64 -0.32
C HIS A 171 -8.89 -3.68 0.79
N VAL A 172 -8.18 -3.49 1.89
CA VAL A 172 -8.33 -4.28 3.13
C VAL A 172 -8.86 -3.39 4.25
N LEU A 173 -9.58 -4.02 5.19
CA LEU A 173 -10.23 -3.34 6.30
C LEU A 173 -9.52 -3.67 7.61
N THR A 174 -8.91 -2.66 8.23
CA THR A 174 -8.24 -2.78 9.53
C THR A 174 -9.20 -3.22 10.64
N PRO A 175 -10.43 -2.68 10.77
CA PRO A 175 -11.34 -3.10 11.82
C PRO A 175 -11.65 -4.60 11.80
N ALA A 176 -11.91 -5.17 10.63
CA ALA A 176 -12.18 -6.61 10.50
C ALA A 176 -10.98 -7.48 10.90
N ALA A 177 -9.75 -7.06 10.55
CA ALA A 177 -8.53 -7.75 10.95
C ALA A 177 -8.32 -7.65 12.47
N MET A 178 -8.56 -6.48 13.07
CA MET A 178 -8.43 -6.26 14.51
C MET A 178 -9.47 -7.05 15.29
N GLU A 179 -10.71 -7.07 14.82
CA GLU A 179 -11.78 -7.87 15.42
C GLU A 179 -11.39 -9.35 15.49
N HIS A 180 -10.89 -9.90 14.38
CA HIS A 180 -10.45 -11.30 14.31
C HIS A 180 -9.25 -11.62 15.20
N ILE A 181 -8.35 -10.65 15.43
CA ILE A 181 -7.15 -10.83 16.29
C ILE A 181 -7.51 -10.72 17.77
N LEU A 182 -8.41 -9.81 18.12
CA LEU A 182 -8.70 -9.46 19.52
C LEU A 182 -9.90 -10.23 20.08
N LEU A 183 -10.79 -10.69 19.23
CA LEU A 183 -12.01 -11.44 19.62
C LEU A 183 -11.89 -12.86 19.07
N PRO A 184 -11.45 -13.83 19.90
CA PRO A 184 -11.30 -15.23 19.51
C PRO A 184 -12.61 -15.94 19.23
#